data_fea69b349106a86ab95813583991ffa7
#
_entry.id   fea69b349106a86ab95813583991ffa7
#
_cell.length_a   1.000
_cell.length_b   1.000
_cell.length_c   1.000
_cell.angle_alpha   90.00
_cell.angle_beta   90.00
_cell.angle_gamma   90.00
#
_symmetry.space_group_name_H-M   'P 1'
#
loop_
_entity.id
_entity.type
_entity.pdbx_description
1 polymer ?
#
loop_
_entity_poly.entity_id
_entity_poly.type
_entity_poly.pdbx_seq_one_letter_code
_entity_poly.pdbx_strand_id
1 'polypeptide(L)'
;MGVTNWIRVSEQLPKWVEETTGGYKASDPVLILLPENGMTIGRYIHDSSGEEYWLNDIGDFVYRVGLVTHWHELPEPPEKQFI
;
A
#
# COMPACT_ATOMS: atom_id res chain seq x y z
N MET A 1 -19.71 -16.37 -1.62
CA MET A 1 -19.77 -15.30 -1.74
C MET A 1 -18.66 -14.59 -1.52
N GLY A 2 -18.04 -14.09 -2.14
CA GLY A 2 -16.88 -13.55 -1.97
C GLY A 2 -16.92 -12.22 -1.45
N VAL A 3 -16.86 -12.13 -0.26
CA VAL A 3 -16.86 -10.86 0.31
C VAL A 3 -15.46 -10.36 0.21
N THR A 4 -15.28 -9.21 -0.34
CA THR A 4 -13.97 -8.66 -0.40
C THR A 4 -13.83 -7.71 0.75
N ASN A 5 -12.67 -7.69 1.34
CA ASN A 5 -12.40 -6.78 2.42
C ASN A 5 -11.56 -5.63 1.92
N TRP A 6 -11.75 -5.27 0.67
CA TRP A 6 -11.01 -4.14 0.15
C TRP A 6 -11.44 -2.87 0.84
N ILE A 7 -10.49 -2.05 1.20
CA ILE A 7 -10.74 -0.81 1.90
C ILE A 7 -10.62 0.34 0.92
N ARG A 8 -11.58 1.22 0.91
CA ARG A 8 -11.53 2.37 0.01
C ARG A 8 -10.53 3.35 0.55
N VAL A 9 -9.67 3.84 -0.30
CA VAL A 9 -8.68 4.82 0.07
C VAL A 9 -9.36 6.06 0.63
N SER A 10 -10.53 6.40 0.13
CA SER A 10 -11.24 7.58 0.61
C SER A 10 -11.75 7.41 2.03
N GLU A 11 -11.81 6.21 2.53
CA GLU A 11 -12.29 5.97 3.86
C GLU A 11 -11.19 5.70 4.86
N GLN A 12 -10.13 5.09 4.44
CA GLN A 12 -9.06 4.75 5.34
C GLN A 12 -7.79 4.48 4.57
N LEU A 13 -6.68 4.92 5.08
CA LEU A 13 -5.37 4.65 4.48
C LEU A 13 -4.60 3.71 5.39
N PRO A 14 -3.63 2.99 4.83
CA PRO A 14 -2.83 2.10 5.68
C PRO A 14 -2.06 2.89 6.72
N LYS A 15 -1.81 2.26 7.84
CA LYS A 15 -1.09 2.93 8.89
C LYS A 15 0.38 3.01 8.58
N TRP A 16 1.02 4.04 9.07
CA TRP A 16 2.45 4.17 8.92
C TRP A 16 3.09 3.20 9.91
N VAL A 17 4.06 2.45 9.46
CA VAL A 17 4.81 1.56 10.34
C VAL A 17 6.27 1.93 10.37
N GLU A 18 6.72 2.76 9.44
CA GLU A 18 8.08 3.19 9.39
C GLU A 18 8.09 4.69 9.45
N GLU A 19 8.85 5.28 10.32
CA GLU A 19 8.98 6.72 10.41
C GLU A 19 10.41 7.08 10.67
N THR A 20 10.89 8.13 10.04
CA THR A 20 12.25 8.58 10.27
C THR A 20 12.18 9.99 10.85
N THR A 21 13.30 10.42 11.40
CA THR A 21 13.36 11.75 11.98
C THR A 21 13.24 12.82 10.91
N GLY A 22 13.46 12.50 9.67
CA GLY A 22 13.31 13.48 8.61
C GLY A 22 11.89 13.62 8.10
N GLY A 23 10.94 12.93 8.69
CA GLY A 23 9.56 13.08 8.28
C GLY A 23 9.09 12.06 7.27
N TYR A 24 9.91 11.11 6.93
CA TYR A 24 9.51 10.07 5.98
C TYR A 24 8.70 9.00 6.72
N LYS A 25 7.58 8.61 6.17
CA LYS A 25 6.74 7.58 6.75
C LYS A 25 6.31 6.61 5.67
N ALA A 26 6.21 5.37 6.01
CA ALA A 26 5.80 4.36 5.04
C ALA A 26 4.93 3.31 5.71
N SER A 27 3.99 2.78 4.96
CA SER A 27 3.16 1.69 5.43
C SER A 27 3.87 0.37 5.11
N ASP A 28 3.32 -0.71 5.59
CA ASP A 28 3.75 -2.04 5.16
C ASP A 28 3.29 -2.21 3.73
N PRO A 29 3.88 -3.14 2.99
CA PRO A 29 3.39 -3.44 1.65
C PRO A 29 1.95 -3.96 1.73
N VAL A 30 1.11 -3.51 0.83
CA VAL A 30 -0.28 -3.95 0.76
C VAL A 30 -0.64 -4.13 -0.70
N LEU A 31 -1.75 -4.81 -0.95
CA LEU A 31 -2.26 -4.91 -2.30
C LEU A 31 -2.94 -3.59 -2.61
N ILE A 32 -2.75 -3.07 -3.79
CA ILE A 32 -3.42 -1.85 -4.20
C ILE A 32 -4.13 -2.11 -5.51
N LEU A 33 -5.29 -1.48 -5.65
CA LEU A 33 -6.10 -1.62 -6.83
C LEU A 33 -6.03 -0.34 -7.62
N LEU A 34 -5.63 -0.47 -8.86
CA LEU A 34 -5.48 0.67 -9.74
C LEU A 34 -6.65 0.71 -10.71
N PRO A 35 -6.85 1.81 -11.44
CA PRO A 35 -7.89 1.85 -12.43
C PRO A 35 -7.68 0.74 -13.45
N GLU A 36 -8.73 0.35 -14.09
CA GLU A 36 -8.69 -0.67 -15.11
C GLU A 36 -8.31 -2.02 -14.54
N ASN A 37 -8.61 -2.20 -13.25
CA ASN A 37 -8.42 -3.48 -12.62
C ASN A 37 -6.98 -3.95 -12.46
N GLY A 38 -6.05 -3.05 -12.53
CA GLY A 38 -4.68 -3.41 -12.24
C GLY A 38 -4.50 -3.61 -10.76
N MET A 39 -3.76 -4.62 -10.38
CA MET A 39 -3.44 -4.83 -8.99
C MET A 39 -1.95 -5.01 -8.86
N THR A 40 -1.38 -4.47 -7.82
CA THR A 40 0.04 -4.64 -7.56
C THR A 40 0.27 -4.50 -6.07
N ILE A 41 1.49 -4.66 -5.64
CA ILE A 41 1.84 -4.51 -4.25
C ILE A 41 2.53 -3.17 -4.11
N GLY A 42 2.12 -2.38 -3.16
CA GLY A 42 2.73 -1.08 -2.96
C GLY A 42 2.69 -0.66 -1.53
N ARG A 43 3.30 0.47 -1.25
CA ARG A 43 3.33 1.06 0.07
C ARG A 43 2.84 2.48 -0.02
N TYR A 44 2.18 2.93 1.01
CA TYR A 44 1.72 4.30 1.05
C TYR A 44 2.82 5.10 1.73
N ILE A 45 3.30 6.13 1.07
CA ILE A 45 4.46 6.88 1.48
C ILE A 45 4.12 8.33 1.78
N HIS A 46 4.76 8.87 2.80
CA HIS A 46 4.70 10.29 3.07
C HIS A 46 6.17 10.66 3.16
N ASP A 47 6.67 11.40 2.18
CA ASP A 47 8.10 11.65 2.15
C ASP A 47 8.45 12.89 2.95
N SER A 48 9.74 13.19 3.04
CA SER A 48 10.19 14.26 3.88
C SER A 48 9.79 15.63 3.36
N SER A 49 9.34 15.72 2.13
CA SER A 49 8.88 16.98 1.59
C SER A 49 7.41 17.19 1.88
N GLY A 50 6.74 16.20 2.46
CA GLY A 50 5.33 16.30 2.75
C GLY A 50 4.42 15.74 1.69
N GLU A 51 4.98 15.17 0.63
CA GLU A 51 4.17 14.60 -0.41
C GLU A 51 3.78 13.19 -0.10
N GLU A 52 2.60 12.80 -0.52
CA GLU A 52 2.10 11.45 -0.29
C GLU A 52 1.84 10.78 -1.61
N TYR A 53 2.17 9.50 -1.70
CA TYR A 53 1.98 8.75 -2.92
C TYR A 53 2.08 7.27 -2.61
N TRP A 54 1.80 6.45 -3.60
CA TRP A 54 1.95 5.00 -3.46
C TRP A 54 3.18 4.60 -4.27
N LEU A 55 4.03 3.80 -3.66
CA LEU A 55 5.24 3.34 -4.32
C LEU A 55 5.08 1.87 -4.62
N ASN A 56 5.29 1.49 -5.88
CA ASN A 56 5.20 0.10 -6.26
C ASN A 56 6.36 -0.67 -5.62
N ASP A 57 6.05 -1.76 -4.95
CA ASP A 57 7.05 -2.50 -4.23
C ASP A 57 7.96 -3.31 -5.14
N ILE A 58 7.54 -3.58 -6.35
CA ILE A 58 8.31 -4.37 -7.26
C ILE A 58 9.18 -3.56 -8.17
N GLY A 59 8.77 -2.40 -8.50
CA GLY A 59 9.52 -1.56 -9.41
C GLY A 59 9.67 -0.18 -8.86
N ASP A 60 9.97 0.75 -9.71
CA ASP A 60 10.18 2.10 -9.29
C ASP A 60 9.05 3.02 -9.65
N PHE A 61 7.87 2.49 -9.79
CA PHE A 61 6.76 3.30 -10.17
C PHE A 61 6.10 3.96 -8.99
N VAL A 62 5.74 5.22 -9.18
CA VAL A 62 5.06 5.98 -8.17
C VAL A 62 3.66 6.27 -8.68
N TYR A 63 2.64 6.02 -7.87
CA TYR A 63 1.30 6.31 -8.27
C TYR A 63 0.73 7.42 -7.41
N ARG A 64 0.02 8.34 -7.99
CA ARG A 64 -0.60 9.42 -7.25
C ARG A 64 -1.64 8.81 -6.35
N VAL A 65 -1.89 9.47 -5.21
CA VAL A 65 -2.85 8.97 -4.27
C VAL A 65 -4.21 8.72 -4.94
N GLY A 66 -4.61 9.59 -5.82
CA GLY A 66 -5.91 9.44 -6.45
C GLY A 66 -6.02 8.31 -7.46
N LEU A 67 -4.88 7.70 -7.84
CA LEU A 67 -4.94 6.62 -8.78
C LEU A 67 -5.30 5.30 -8.10
N VAL A 68 -5.00 5.17 -6.83
CA VAL A 68 -5.29 3.94 -6.11
C VAL A 68 -6.66 4.08 -5.48
N THR A 69 -7.57 3.20 -5.81
CA THR A 69 -8.94 3.33 -5.31
C THR A 69 -9.18 2.52 -4.05
N HIS A 70 -8.53 1.37 -3.94
CA HIS A 70 -8.72 0.49 -2.81
C HIS A 70 -7.42 -0.18 -2.45
N TRP A 71 -7.32 -0.65 -1.24
CA TRP A 71 -6.16 -1.42 -0.83
C TRP A 71 -6.63 -2.55 0.08
N HIS A 72 -5.77 -3.53 0.28
CA HIS A 72 -6.10 -4.69 1.09
C HIS A 72 -4.81 -5.19 1.71
N GLU A 73 -4.89 -5.62 2.95
CA GLU A 73 -3.72 -6.16 3.58
C GLU A 73 -3.29 -7.43 2.89
N LEU A 74 -2.01 -7.66 2.83
CA LEU A 74 -1.53 -8.91 2.28
C LEU A 74 -1.83 -10.01 3.26
N PRO A 75 -2.17 -11.19 2.78
CA PRO A 75 -2.42 -12.29 3.69
C PRO A 75 -1.12 -12.66 4.36
N GLU A 76 -1.22 -13.13 5.57
CA GLU A 76 -0.05 -13.56 6.26
C GLU A 76 0.46 -14.81 5.61
N PRO A 77 1.76 -15.00 5.56
CA PRO A 77 2.28 -16.22 4.96
C PRO A 77 1.88 -17.39 5.84
N PRO A 78 1.79 -18.54 5.25
CA PRO A 78 1.48 -19.72 6.05
C PRO A 78 2.62 -19.94 7.00
N GLU A 79 2.38 -20.82 7.97
CA GLU A 79 3.34 -21.07 8.92
C GLU A 79 4.60 -21.39 8.27
N LYS A 80 5.73 -20.91 8.74
CA LYS A 80 6.84 -21.04 8.05
C LYS A 80 7.26 -22.34 7.75
N GLN A 81 7.65 -22.59 6.59
CA GLN A 81 8.05 -23.84 6.17
C GLN A 81 9.44 -23.67 5.78
N PHE A 82 10.33 -24.22 6.46
CA PHE A 82 11.68 -24.14 6.05
C PHE A 82 11.99 -25.44 5.51
N ILE A 83 12.38 -25.50 4.39
CA ILE A 83 12.69 -26.74 3.77
C ILE A 83 14.13 -26.95 3.69
#